data_ee381be2fc3f2eeeb10c4e1d5068b322
#
_entry.id   ee381be2fc3f2eeeb10c4e1d5068b322
#
_cell.length_a   1.000
_cell.length_b   1.000
_cell.length_c   1.000
_cell.angle_alpha   90.00
_cell.angle_beta   90.00
_cell.angle_gamma   90.00
#
_symmetry.space_group_name_H-M   'P 1'
#
loop_
_entity.id
_entity.type
_entity.pdbx_description
1 polymer ?
#
loop_
_entity_poly.entity_id
_entity_poly.type
_entity_poly.pdbx_seq_one_letter_code
_entity_poly.pdbx_strand_id
1 'polypeptide(L)'
;MNQQVKTRNLKKKNTKPNDIVDKKKQGLRNRETNVISFIFVALFLMMASYLVYFNVFEASTIVNNPYNKRIDNLENKVVRGNILAADGQILAETDIDEDGNETRVYPFSEVFCHVVGLASAKTGVEGVANYELLSTSGNIINQLSDDLSGEKSVGYDVVTTLVPKLQEAAYKALGSNKGAVVAMEPSTGGVLAMVSKPDYDPNEAPEMYSEWLGYDSSDSVLLNRATQGLYSPGSTFKVLTALEYVREYPDYENYSFDCTGSAYVNGGTTIPCYNGSVHGHQDLKLGFANSCNGVFSTIGFRLNLSKYRQLCEDFYYNKNLDIGIESSVSSFTLDENSGVSEIQETGIGQGKTMVSPMHNLMICLLYTSPSPRDMRRS
;
A
#
# COMPACT_ATOMS: atom_id res chain seq x y z
N MET A 1 57.09 69.03 50.03
CA MET A 1 56.06 68.58 49.13
C MET A 1 56.13 67.05 49.14
N ASN A 2 55.24 66.41 49.92
CA ASN A 2 55.25 64.99 50.19
C ASN A 2 54.33 64.27 49.22
N GLN A 3 54.84 63.33 48.47
CA GLN A 3 54.04 62.34 47.75
C GLN A 3 53.94 61.03 48.55
N GLN A 4 52.75 60.71 49.03
CA GLN A 4 52.44 59.43 49.67
C GLN A 4 52.20 58.36 48.61
N VAL A 5 53.00 57.29 48.64
CA VAL A 5 52.83 56.08 47.87
C VAL A 5 51.83 55.18 48.59
N LYS A 6 50.65 54.92 47.99
CA LYS A 6 49.66 53.95 48.48
C LYS A 6 50.04 52.55 48.05
N THR A 7 50.53 51.73 48.96
CA THR A 7 50.74 50.29 48.82
C THR A 7 49.39 49.58 48.85
N ARG A 8 49.04 48.87 47.72
CA ARG A 8 47.85 48.04 47.60
C ARG A 8 48.18 46.64 48.16
N ASN A 9 47.64 46.30 49.34
CA ASN A 9 47.67 45.03 49.98
C ASN A 9 46.80 44.02 49.14
N LEU A 10 47.42 43.10 48.38
CA LEU A 10 46.80 41.94 47.80
C LEU A 10 46.61 40.86 48.88
N LYS A 11 45.38 40.72 49.41
CA LYS A 11 44.98 39.62 50.26
C LYS A 11 44.99 38.33 49.42
N LYS A 12 46.02 37.47 49.59
CA LYS A 12 46.02 36.08 49.16
C LYS A 12 44.86 35.35 49.87
N LYS A 13 43.85 34.93 49.16
CA LYS A 13 42.83 33.99 49.67
C LYS A 13 43.51 32.63 49.90
N ASN A 14 43.84 32.31 51.15
CA ASN A 14 44.23 30.97 51.55
C ASN A 14 43.01 30.07 51.49
N THR A 15 42.79 29.38 50.36
CA THR A 15 41.85 28.25 50.26
C THR A 15 42.41 27.07 51.03
N LYS A 16 41.71 26.59 52.05
CA LYS A 16 42.10 25.41 52.84
C LYS A 16 42.14 24.18 51.90
N PRO A 17 43.09 23.26 52.05
CA PRO A 17 43.22 22.06 51.23
C PRO A 17 41.91 21.22 51.14
N ASN A 18 41.12 21.22 52.20
CA ASN A 18 39.84 20.50 52.25
C ASN A 18 38.79 21.08 51.30
N ASP A 19 38.77 22.42 51.08
CA ASP A 19 37.82 23.04 50.16
C ASP A 19 38.05 22.68 48.69
N ILE A 20 39.27 22.34 48.31
CA ILE A 20 39.65 21.92 46.95
C ILE A 20 39.27 20.46 46.73
N VAL A 21 39.43 19.59 47.74
CA VAL A 21 39.04 18.17 47.67
C VAL A 21 37.53 18.05 47.62
N ASP A 22 36.78 18.84 48.41
CA ASP A 22 35.32 18.83 48.41
C ASP A 22 34.74 19.35 47.10
N LYS A 23 35.30 20.41 46.51
CA LYS A 23 34.89 20.91 45.18
C LYS A 23 35.19 19.91 44.08
N LYS A 24 36.28 19.15 44.14
CA LYS A 24 36.63 18.13 43.17
C LYS A 24 35.70 16.90 43.27
N LYS A 25 35.35 16.48 44.50
CA LYS A 25 34.36 15.42 44.74
C LYS A 25 32.95 15.86 44.29
N GLN A 26 32.56 17.10 44.51
CA GLN A 26 31.29 17.63 44.09
C GLN A 26 31.19 17.80 42.55
N GLY A 27 32.30 18.16 41.87
CA GLY A 27 32.40 18.21 40.43
C GLY A 27 32.32 16.84 39.78
N LEU A 28 32.91 15.80 40.38
CA LEU A 28 32.82 14.41 39.92
C LEU A 28 31.39 13.86 40.07
N ARG A 29 30.75 14.10 41.22
CA ARG A 29 29.36 13.71 41.48
C ARG A 29 28.37 14.40 40.52
N ASN A 30 28.60 15.69 40.22
CA ASN A 30 27.76 16.40 39.24
C ASN A 30 27.95 15.85 37.82
N ARG A 31 29.17 15.41 37.47
CA ARG A 31 29.42 14.80 36.16
C ARG A 31 28.71 13.47 36.00
N GLU A 32 28.74 12.60 37.02
CA GLU A 32 28.03 11.32 37.03
C GLU A 32 26.49 11.57 36.95
N THR A 33 25.96 12.50 37.74
CA THR A 33 24.56 12.87 37.70
C THR A 33 24.15 13.41 36.32
N ASN A 34 24.98 14.24 35.70
CA ASN A 34 24.71 14.75 34.36
C ASN A 34 24.73 13.64 33.31
N VAL A 35 25.67 12.69 33.38
CA VAL A 35 25.71 11.53 32.46
C VAL A 35 24.44 10.70 32.59
N ILE A 36 24.04 10.40 33.83
CA ILE A 36 22.79 9.66 34.08
C ILE A 36 21.58 10.44 33.53
N SER A 37 21.52 11.76 33.78
CA SER A 37 20.45 12.60 33.26
C SER A 37 20.40 12.60 31.72
N PHE A 38 21.55 12.66 31.04
CA PHE A 38 21.61 12.57 29.59
C PHE A 38 21.15 11.20 29.08
N ILE A 39 21.47 10.10 29.76
CA ILE A 39 20.99 8.77 29.40
C ILE A 39 19.46 8.72 29.53
N PHE A 40 18.89 9.22 30.62
CA PHE A 40 17.43 9.26 30.79
C PHE A 40 16.73 10.12 29.73
N VAL A 41 17.28 11.29 29.40
CA VAL A 41 16.73 12.15 28.33
C VAL A 41 16.81 11.45 26.99
N ALA A 42 17.92 10.77 26.68
CA ALA A 42 18.07 10.00 25.44
C ALA A 42 17.07 8.84 25.34
N LEU A 43 16.88 8.09 26.45
CA LEU A 43 15.87 7.03 26.51
C LEU A 43 14.46 7.57 26.36
N PHE A 44 14.14 8.70 26.98
CA PHE A 44 12.84 9.36 26.85
C PHE A 44 12.57 9.82 25.42
N LEU A 45 13.58 10.44 24.76
CA LEU A 45 13.48 10.85 23.37
C LEU A 45 13.32 9.65 22.42
N MET A 46 14.04 8.56 22.68
CA MET A 46 13.89 7.31 21.92
C MET A 46 12.47 6.76 22.07
N MET A 47 11.94 6.71 23.29
CA MET A 47 10.57 6.25 23.55
C MET A 47 9.54 7.17 22.88
N ALA A 48 9.72 8.49 22.97
CA ALA A 48 8.83 9.46 22.31
C ALA A 48 8.87 9.31 20.78
N SER A 49 10.06 9.13 20.20
CA SER A 49 10.21 8.89 18.77
C SER A 49 9.57 7.58 18.33
N TYR A 50 9.71 6.51 19.13
CA TYR A 50 9.04 5.24 18.87
C TYR A 50 7.52 5.36 18.96
N LEU A 51 6.98 6.10 19.93
CA LEU A 51 5.54 6.35 20.03
C LEU A 51 5.00 7.11 18.82
N VAL A 52 5.74 8.11 18.32
CA VAL A 52 5.36 8.83 17.09
C VAL A 52 5.39 7.87 15.90
N TYR A 53 6.48 7.10 15.73
CA TYR A 53 6.58 6.08 14.68
C TYR A 53 5.40 5.10 14.73
N PHE A 54 5.14 4.54 15.92
CA PHE A 54 4.05 3.59 16.13
C PHE A 54 2.68 4.20 15.75
N ASN A 55 2.39 5.43 16.21
CA ASN A 55 1.11 6.08 15.89
C ASN A 55 0.94 6.41 14.40
N VAL A 56 2.04 6.72 13.70
CA VAL A 56 1.98 7.11 12.27
C VAL A 56 1.94 5.90 11.35
N PHE A 57 2.67 4.81 11.68
CA PHE A 57 2.89 3.71 10.75
C PHE A 57 2.26 2.38 11.15
N GLU A 58 2.07 2.12 12.45
CA GLU A 58 1.61 0.81 12.91
C GLU A 58 0.23 0.83 13.59
N ALA A 59 -0.19 1.96 14.13
CA ALA A 59 -1.41 2.02 14.93
C ALA A 59 -2.66 1.63 14.14
N SER A 60 -2.81 2.10 12.90
CA SER A 60 -3.95 1.78 12.04
C SER A 60 -4.06 0.27 11.76
N THR A 61 -2.94 -0.37 11.46
CA THR A 61 -2.90 -1.83 11.20
C THR A 61 -3.29 -2.65 12.42
N ILE A 62 -2.86 -2.22 13.62
CA ILE A 62 -3.17 -2.93 14.87
C ILE A 62 -4.60 -2.64 15.32
N VAL A 63 -5.04 -1.41 15.18
CA VAL A 63 -6.39 -0.98 15.57
C VAL A 63 -7.43 -1.65 14.68
N ASN A 64 -7.24 -1.63 13.36
CA ASN A 64 -8.16 -2.25 12.40
C ASN A 64 -7.96 -3.76 12.21
N ASN A 65 -7.16 -4.41 13.06
CA ASN A 65 -6.98 -5.86 12.99
C ASN A 65 -8.31 -6.57 13.29
N PRO A 66 -8.80 -7.48 12.41
CA PRO A 66 -10.07 -8.19 12.57
C PRO A 66 -10.19 -8.97 13.90
N TYR A 67 -9.06 -9.35 14.52
CA TYR A 67 -9.01 -10.03 15.81
C TYR A 67 -8.99 -9.09 17.03
N ASN A 68 -9.13 -7.78 16.83
CA ASN A 68 -9.14 -6.80 17.92
C ASN A 68 -10.51 -6.73 18.63
N LYS A 69 -10.69 -7.58 19.62
CA LYS A 69 -11.95 -7.66 20.41
C LYS A 69 -12.37 -6.34 21.11
N ARG A 70 -11.50 -5.34 21.16
CA ARG A 70 -11.87 -4.03 21.72
C ARG A 70 -12.84 -3.28 20.80
N ILE A 71 -12.73 -3.51 19.49
CA ILE A 71 -13.63 -2.90 18.49
C ILE A 71 -15.04 -3.51 18.62
N ASP A 72 -15.16 -4.81 18.87
CA ASP A 72 -16.46 -5.46 19.05
C ASP A 72 -17.27 -4.82 20.20
N ASN A 73 -16.59 -4.28 21.22
CA ASN A 73 -17.26 -3.53 22.29
C ASN A 73 -17.74 -2.13 21.85
N LEU A 74 -17.13 -1.54 20.82
CA LEU A 74 -17.57 -0.26 20.26
C LEU A 74 -18.81 -0.44 19.40
N GLU A 75 -18.94 -1.55 18.66
CA GLU A 75 -20.11 -1.88 17.85
C GLU A 75 -21.40 -1.90 18.68
N ASN A 76 -21.32 -2.27 19.95
CA ASN A 76 -22.46 -2.26 20.85
C ASN A 76 -22.84 -0.87 21.39
N LYS A 77 -21.94 0.12 21.29
CA LYS A 77 -22.08 1.45 21.91
C LYS A 77 -22.20 2.58 20.89
N VAL A 78 -21.83 2.34 19.65
CA VAL A 78 -21.73 3.36 18.61
C VAL A 78 -22.49 2.89 17.38
N VAL A 79 -23.38 3.72 16.88
CA VAL A 79 -23.98 3.57 15.55
C VAL A 79 -22.88 3.80 14.52
N ARG A 80 -22.67 2.83 13.65
CA ARG A 80 -21.60 2.88 12.64
C ARG A 80 -21.82 4.05 11.67
N GLY A 81 -20.79 4.89 11.47
CA GLY A 81 -20.82 6.04 10.57
C GLY A 81 -20.97 5.67 9.10
N ASN A 82 -21.20 6.65 8.24
CA ASN A 82 -21.43 6.45 6.81
C ASN A 82 -20.12 6.33 6.03
N ILE A 83 -20.18 5.60 4.92
CA ILE A 83 -19.13 5.63 3.88
C ILE A 83 -19.65 6.46 2.72
N LEU A 84 -18.90 7.50 2.37
CA LEU A 84 -19.28 8.46 1.33
C LEU A 84 -18.34 8.36 0.13
N ALA A 85 -18.88 8.55 -1.05
CA ALA A 85 -18.14 8.77 -2.28
C ALA A 85 -17.46 10.16 -2.27
N ALA A 86 -16.59 10.42 -3.24
CA ALA A 86 -15.89 11.69 -3.37
C ALA A 86 -16.82 12.91 -3.58
N ASP A 87 -18.02 12.69 -4.10
CA ASP A 87 -19.04 13.71 -4.30
C ASP A 87 -20.09 13.78 -3.16
N GLY A 88 -19.89 13.01 -2.09
CA GLY A 88 -20.76 12.98 -0.92
C GLY A 88 -21.96 12.03 -1.03
N GLN A 89 -22.10 11.26 -2.11
CA GLN A 89 -23.15 10.22 -2.18
C GLN A 89 -22.86 9.12 -1.16
N ILE A 90 -23.90 8.60 -0.53
CA ILE A 90 -23.80 7.55 0.49
C ILE A 90 -23.57 6.20 -0.21
N LEU A 91 -22.46 5.54 0.13
CA LEU A 91 -22.12 4.20 -0.34
C LEU A 91 -22.49 3.11 0.66
N ALA A 92 -22.48 3.44 1.95
CA ALA A 92 -22.99 2.60 3.02
C ALA A 92 -23.45 3.46 4.19
N GLU A 93 -24.61 3.13 4.77
CA GLU A 93 -25.19 3.81 5.94
C GLU A 93 -25.79 2.80 6.91
N THR A 94 -26.08 3.24 8.13
CA THR A 94 -26.77 2.43 9.13
C THR A 94 -28.20 2.98 9.30
N ASP A 95 -29.17 2.19 8.90
CA ASP A 95 -30.60 2.47 9.14
C ASP A 95 -31.02 1.94 10.50
N ILE A 96 -31.84 2.72 11.21
CA ILE A 96 -32.36 2.36 12.54
C ILE A 96 -33.89 2.36 12.46
N ASP A 97 -34.47 1.19 12.69
CA ASP A 97 -35.92 1.04 12.67
C ASP A 97 -36.60 1.63 13.92
N GLU A 98 -37.93 1.61 13.94
CA GLU A 98 -38.76 2.14 15.06
C GLU A 98 -38.52 1.37 16.38
N ASP A 99 -38.03 0.14 16.31
CA ASP A 99 -37.71 -0.71 17.45
C ASP A 99 -36.24 -0.55 17.94
N GLY A 100 -35.45 0.28 17.22
CA GLY A 100 -34.03 0.56 17.53
C GLY A 100 -33.07 -0.50 17.00
N ASN A 101 -33.49 -1.37 16.07
CA ASN A 101 -32.59 -2.33 15.43
C ASN A 101 -31.79 -1.63 14.32
N GLU A 102 -30.50 -1.88 14.32
CA GLU A 102 -29.57 -1.33 13.35
C GLU A 102 -29.36 -2.28 12.17
N THR A 103 -29.54 -1.76 10.95
CA THR A 103 -29.28 -2.50 9.72
C THR A 103 -28.30 -1.72 8.84
N ARG A 104 -27.20 -2.37 8.41
CA ARG A 104 -26.25 -1.77 7.48
C ARG A 104 -26.81 -1.87 6.06
N VAL A 105 -26.96 -0.72 5.39
CA VAL A 105 -27.55 -0.60 4.05
C VAL A 105 -26.50 -0.10 3.06
N TYR A 106 -26.49 -0.72 1.88
CA TYR A 106 -25.60 -0.39 0.76
C TYR A 106 -26.44 0.05 -0.46
N PRO A 107 -26.68 1.37 -0.63
CA PRO A 107 -27.63 1.89 -1.63
C PRO A 107 -27.30 1.53 -3.10
N PHE A 108 -26.03 1.25 -3.40
CA PHE A 108 -25.58 0.87 -4.74
C PHE A 108 -25.46 -0.64 -4.96
N SER A 109 -25.87 -1.45 -3.97
CA SER A 109 -25.85 -2.93 -4.05
C SER A 109 -24.54 -3.47 -4.63
N GLU A 110 -24.58 -4.29 -5.66
CA GLU A 110 -23.44 -5.00 -6.23
C GLU A 110 -22.35 -4.09 -6.83
N VAL A 111 -22.72 -2.86 -7.22
CA VAL A 111 -21.81 -1.96 -7.97
C VAL A 111 -20.55 -1.62 -7.17
N PHE A 112 -20.67 -1.53 -5.85
CA PHE A 112 -19.57 -1.17 -4.95
C PHE A 112 -19.16 -2.30 -4.00
N CYS A 113 -19.80 -3.47 -4.07
CA CYS A 113 -19.67 -4.53 -3.06
C CYS A 113 -18.23 -4.87 -2.69
N HIS A 114 -17.31 -5.01 -3.66
CA HIS A 114 -15.93 -5.41 -3.37
C HIS A 114 -15.05 -4.28 -2.84
N VAL A 115 -15.30 -3.03 -3.23
CA VAL A 115 -14.49 -1.89 -2.77
C VAL A 115 -14.99 -1.37 -1.43
N VAL A 116 -16.31 -1.26 -1.26
CA VAL A 116 -16.91 -0.89 0.04
C VAL A 116 -16.77 -2.03 1.02
N GLY A 117 -17.05 -3.25 0.59
CA GLY A 117 -16.94 -4.46 1.40
C GLY A 117 -18.15 -4.70 2.27
N LEU A 118 -17.97 -5.51 3.31
CA LEU A 118 -18.99 -5.92 4.27
C LEU A 118 -18.53 -5.56 5.69
N ALA A 119 -19.38 -4.86 6.43
CA ALA A 119 -19.13 -4.55 7.84
C ALA A 119 -18.99 -5.83 8.69
N SER A 120 -19.87 -6.83 8.47
CA SER A 120 -19.86 -8.11 9.18
C SER A 120 -18.59 -8.93 8.96
N ALA A 121 -17.98 -8.83 7.77
CA ALA A 121 -16.76 -9.55 7.41
C ALA A 121 -15.50 -8.67 7.52
N LYS A 122 -15.66 -7.37 7.81
CA LYS A 122 -14.57 -6.38 7.93
C LYS A 122 -13.68 -6.35 6.67
N THR A 123 -14.32 -6.36 5.48
CA THR A 123 -13.64 -6.33 4.18
C THR A 123 -13.74 -4.96 3.52
N GLY A 124 -12.92 -4.68 2.50
CA GLY A 124 -12.95 -3.41 1.77
C GLY A 124 -12.78 -2.19 2.66
N VAL A 125 -13.43 -1.07 2.31
CA VAL A 125 -13.42 0.18 3.10
C VAL A 125 -14.04 -0.04 4.48
N GLU A 126 -15.09 -0.87 4.60
CA GLU A 126 -15.68 -1.25 5.89
C GLU A 126 -14.65 -1.84 6.86
N GLY A 127 -13.68 -2.61 6.35
CA GLY A 127 -12.60 -3.17 7.16
C GLY A 127 -11.51 -2.17 7.47
N VAL A 128 -11.04 -1.44 6.44
CA VAL A 128 -9.95 -0.45 6.57
C VAL A 128 -10.31 0.67 7.53
N ALA A 129 -11.52 1.19 7.41
CA ALA A 129 -12.03 2.31 8.19
C ALA A 129 -12.88 1.87 9.39
N ASN A 130 -12.78 0.59 9.81
CA ASN A 130 -13.63 0.04 10.86
C ASN A 130 -13.55 0.83 12.17
N TYR A 131 -12.35 1.26 12.55
CA TYR A 131 -12.14 2.04 13.76
C TYR A 131 -12.72 3.44 13.65
N GLU A 132 -12.50 4.13 12.52
CA GLU A 132 -13.02 5.47 12.26
C GLU A 132 -14.54 5.47 12.26
N LEU A 133 -15.16 4.50 11.59
CA LEU A 133 -16.61 4.34 11.53
C LEU A 133 -17.26 4.04 12.88
N LEU A 134 -16.51 3.53 13.86
CA LEU A 134 -16.95 3.24 15.23
C LEU A 134 -16.37 4.22 16.25
N SER A 135 -15.62 5.23 15.84
CA SER A 135 -15.10 6.27 16.71
C SER A 135 -16.00 7.51 16.71
N THR A 136 -16.16 8.14 17.86
CA THR A 136 -17.03 9.31 18.00
C THR A 136 -16.25 10.57 18.31
N SER A 137 -16.72 11.72 17.82
CA SER A 137 -16.12 13.04 18.09
C SER A 137 -16.56 13.65 19.43
N GLY A 138 -17.38 12.94 20.20
CA GLY A 138 -17.99 13.49 21.41
C GLY A 138 -16.95 13.90 22.43
N ASN A 139 -17.07 15.14 22.95
CA ASN A 139 -16.46 15.49 24.22
C ASN A 139 -16.86 14.42 25.24
N ILE A 140 -15.94 14.06 26.13
CA ILE A 140 -16.19 13.11 27.23
C ILE A 140 -17.52 13.39 27.96
N ILE A 141 -17.94 14.66 28.00
CA ILE A 141 -19.21 15.12 28.56
C ILE A 141 -20.42 14.66 27.74
N ASN A 142 -20.33 14.66 26.40
CA ASN A 142 -21.41 14.18 25.54
C ASN A 142 -21.52 12.66 25.58
N GLN A 143 -20.39 11.95 25.55
CA GLN A 143 -20.36 10.49 25.73
C GLN A 143 -20.96 10.06 27.08
N LEU A 144 -20.69 10.83 28.14
CA LEU A 144 -21.27 10.55 29.46
C LEU A 144 -22.79 10.86 29.50
N SER A 145 -23.25 11.83 28.72
CA SER A 145 -24.67 12.16 28.54
C SER A 145 -25.39 11.05 27.76
N ASP A 146 -24.78 10.57 26.68
CA ASP A 146 -25.33 9.50 25.83
C ASP A 146 -25.36 8.18 26.58
N ASP A 147 -24.31 7.85 27.34
CA ASP A 147 -24.28 6.69 28.26
C ASP A 147 -25.38 6.76 29.35
N LEU A 148 -25.76 7.97 29.79
CA LEU A 148 -26.81 8.17 30.80
C LEU A 148 -28.22 8.16 30.18
N SER A 149 -28.39 8.58 28.92
CA SER A 149 -29.69 8.55 28.21
C SER A 149 -29.97 7.20 27.59
N GLY A 150 -28.98 6.31 27.49
CA GLY A 150 -29.08 5.01 26.83
C GLY A 150 -29.10 5.11 25.29
N GLU A 151 -28.76 6.29 24.73
CA GLU A 151 -28.63 6.50 23.30
C GLU A 151 -27.22 6.16 22.85
N LYS A 152 -27.08 5.53 21.68
CA LYS A 152 -25.75 5.27 21.07
C LYS A 152 -25.23 6.53 20.41
N SER A 153 -23.94 6.82 20.61
CA SER A 153 -23.27 7.87 19.83
C SER A 153 -23.09 7.43 18.36
N VAL A 154 -23.00 8.40 17.42
CA VAL A 154 -22.76 8.10 16.00
C VAL A 154 -21.27 8.20 15.69
N GLY A 155 -20.76 7.23 14.94
CA GLY A 155 -19.37 7.17 14.47
C GLY A 155 -19.07 8.21 13.38
N TYR A 156 -17.77 8.38 13.07
CA TYR A 156 -17.37 9.29 12.00
C TYR A 156 -17.76 8.78 10.63
N ASP A 157 -18.16 9.69 9.74
CA ASP A 157 -18.27 9.41 8.31
C ASP A 157 -16.89 9.34 7.66
N VAL A 158 -16.74 8.41 6.73
CA VAL A 158 -15.50 8.21 5.97
C VAL A 158 -15.74 8.58 4.51
N VAL A 159 -15.00 9.58 4.01
CA VAL A 159 -15.07 10.01 2.61
C VAL A 159 -14.00 9.28 1.81
N THR A 160 -14.42 8.59 0.75
CA THR A 160 -13.54 7.88 -0.18
C THR A 160 -13.19 8.73 -1.39
N THR A 161 -12.22 8.27 -2.18
CA THR A 161 -11.87 8.86 -3.49
C THR A 161 -12.72 8.31 -4.63
N LEU A 162 -13.65 7.41 -4.36
CA LEU A 162 -14.48 6.74 -5.36
C LEU A 162 -15.43 7.72 -6.05
N VAL A 163 -15.53 7.61 -7.38
CA VAL A 163 -16.39 8.43 -8.23
C VAL A 163 -17.55 7.57 -8.74
N PRO A 164 -18.80 7.75 -8.25
CA PRO A 164 -19.91 6.86 -8.56
C PRO A 164 -20.16 6.68 -10.06
N LYS A 165 -20.16 7.76 -10.82
CA LYS A 165 -20.36 7.69 -12.29
C LYS A 165 -19.28 6.86 -12.99
N LEU A 166 -18.03 6.92 -12.53
CA LEU A 166 -16.93 6.13 -13.10
C LEU A 166 -17.06 4.66 -12.69
N GLN A 167 -17.39 4.40 -11.43
CA GLN A 167 -17.65 3.05 -10.92
C GLN A 167 -18.77 2.36 -11.70
N GLU A 168 -19.91 3.03 -11.88
CA GLU A 168 -21.03 2.51 -12.66
C GLU A 168 -20.67 2.26 -14.14
N ALA A 169 -19.89 3.18 -14.74
CA ALA A 169 -19.43 3.01 -16.12
C ALA A 169 -18.51 1.81 -16.26
N ALA A 170 -17.57 1.62 -15.33
CA ALA A 170 -16.68 0.48 -15.26
C ALA A 170 -17.44 -0.84 -15.04
N TYR A 171 -18.43 -0.81 -14.13
CA TYR A 171 -19.30 -1.96 -13.84
C TYR A 171 -20.10 -2.40 -15.08
N LYS A 172 -20.72 -1.44 -15.78
CA LYS A 172 -21.46 -1.67 -17.03
C LYS A 172 -20.55 -2.15 -18.15
N ALA A 173 -19.34 -1.58 -18.27
CA ALA A 173 -18.37 -1.97 -19.30
C ALA A 173 -17.84 -3.41 -19.12
N LEU A 174 -17.64 -3.85 -17.88
CA LEU A 174 -17.23 -5.23 -17.58
C LEU A 174 -18.36 -6.24 -17.95
N GLY A 175 -19.62 -5.81 -17.84
CA GLY A 175 -20.79 -6.62 -18.22
C GLY A 175 -20.86 -7.91 -17.40
N SER A 176 -21.01 -9.06 -18.08
CA SER A 176 -21.07 -10.39 -17.48
C SER A 176 -19.70 -11.10 -17.44
N ASN A 177 -18.60 -10.43 -17.84
CA ASN A 177 -17.29 -11.04 -17.84
C ASN A 177 -16.75 -11.16 -16.43
N LYS A 178 -16.10 -12.30 -16.12
CA LYS A 178 -15.28 -12.45 -14.91
C LYS A 178 -14.01 -11.62 -15.04
N GLY A 179 -13.68 -10.85 -14.02
CA GLY A 179 -12.48 -10.03 -14.01
C GLY A 179 -12.60 -8.80 -13.14
N ALA A 180 -11.75 -7.82 -13.40
CA ALA A 180 -11.74 -6.57 -12.64
C ALA A 180 -11.44 -5.36 -13.52
N VAL A 181 -11.93 -4.21 -13.09
CA VAL A 181 -11.55 -2.89 -13.61
C VAL A 181 -11.09 -2.03 -12.45
N VAL A 182 -9.93 -1.40 -12.59
CA VAL A 182 -9.40 -0.45 -11.60
C VAL A 182 -9.05 0.85 -12.31
N ALA A 183 -9.47 1.97 -11.76
CA ALA A 183 -9.08 3.31 -12.20
C ALA A 183 -8.48 4.09 -11.03
N MET A 184 -7.38 4.81 -11.27
CA MET A 184 -6.63 5.52 -10.26
C MET A 184 -6.20 6.88 -10.78
N GLU A 185 -6.21 7.88 -9.91
CA GLU A 185 -5.64 9.19 -10.21
C GLU A 185 -4.11 9.15 -10.10
N PRO A 186 -3.36 9.37 -11.18
CA PRO A 186 -1.90 9.19 -11.15
C PRO A 186 -1.16 10.15 -10.21
N SER A 187 -1.70 11.34 -10.00
CA SER A 187 -1.06 12.39 -9.19
C SER A 187 -1.15 12.14 -7.69
N THR A 188 -2.18 11.42 -7.24
CA THR A 188 -2.47 11.20 -5.81
C THR A 188 -2.37 9.73 -5.40
N GLY A 189 -2.48 8.79 -6.36
CA GLY A 189 -2.66 7.37 -6.09
C GLY A 189 -4.07 7.02 -5.60
N GLY A 190 -5.01 7.97 -5.61
CA GLY A 190 -6.39 7.75 -5.18
C GLY A 190 -7.14 6.82 -6.13
N VAL A 191 -7.78 5.78 -5.59
CA VAL A 191 -8.63 4.87 -6.38
C VAL A 191 -9.95 5.54 -6.68
N LEU A 192 -10.24 5.75 -7.97
CA LEU A 192 -11.45 6.39 -8.46
C LEU A 192 -12.58 5.39 -8.74
N ALA A 193 -12.22 4.18 -9.14
CA ALA A 193 -13.15 3.07 -9.33
C ALA A 193 -12.43 1.74 -9.15
N MET A 194 -13.13 0.76 -8.59
CA MET A 194 -12.67 -0.61 -8.42
C MET A 194 -13.85 -1.57 -8.53
N VAL A 195 -13.90 -2.32 -9.62
CA VAL A 195 -14.94 -3.30 -9.92
C VAL A 195 -14.34 -4.69 -9.96
N SER A 196 -15.01 -5.66 -9.39
CA SER A 196 -14.68 -7.09 -9.50
C SER A 196 -15.95 -7.87 -9.82
N LYS A 197 -15.84 -8.90 -10.67
CA LYS A 197 -16.94 -9.81 -11.01
C LYS A 197 -16.45 -11.27 -11.09
N PRO A 198 -17.29 -12.25 -10.67
CA PRO A 198 -18.66 -12.14 -10.14
C PRO A 198 -18.74 -11.28 -8.89
N ASP A 199 -19.90 -10.73 -8.68
CA ASP A 199 -20.26 -9.82 -7.59
C ASP A 199 -21.33 -10.44 -6.69
N TYR A 200 -21.78 -9.69 -5.69
CA TYR A 200 -22.82 -10.06 -4.75
C TYR A 200 -23.58 -8.81 -4.28
N ASP A 201 -24.85 -8.95 -3.87
CA ASP A 201 -25.55 -7.88 -3.16
C ASP A 201 -25.14 -7.88 -1.69
N PRO A 202 -24.43 -6.85 -1.18
CA PRO A 202 -24.02 -6.80 0.21
C PRO A 202 -25.19 -6.71 1.19
N ASN A 203 -26.38 -6.30 0.75
CA ASN A 203 -27.58 -6.28 1.56
C ASN A 203 -28.12 -7.69 1.86
N GLU A 204 -27.80 -8.69 1.01
CA GLU A 204 -28.16 -10.09 1.22
C GLU A 204 -27.15 -10.86 2.09
N ALA A 205 -26.03 -10.22 2.49
CA ALA A 205 -24.98 -10.88 3.25
C ALA A 205 -25.42 -11.56 4.56
N PRO A 206 -26.36 -11.02 5.35
CA PRO A 206 -26.81 -11.69 6.58
C PRO A 206 -27.34 -13.09 6.32
N GLU A 207 -27.97 -13.33 5.16
CA GLU A 207 -28.58 -14.60 4.80
C GLU A 207 -27.67 -15.49 3.97
N MET A 208 -26.93 -14.91 3.03
CA MET A 208 -26.21 -15.60 1.95
C MET A 208 -24.72 -15.82 2.21
N TYR A 209 -24.13 -15.13 3.20
CA TYR A 209 -22.67 -15.13 3.39
C TYR A 209 -22.08 -16.55 3.58
N SER A 210 -22.77 -17.41 4.33
CA SER A 210 -22.32 -18.78 4.56
C SER A 210 -22.33 -19.63 3.29
N GLU A 211 -23.25 -19.35 2.35
CA GLU A 211 -23.30 -20.02 1.05
C GLU A 211 -22.15 -19.53 0.18
N TRP A 212 -21.92 -18.20 0.11
CA TRP A 212 -20.84 -17.61 -0.67
C TRP A 212 -19.45 -18.08 -0.26
N LEU A 213 -19.24 -18.38 1.04
CA LEU A 213 -18.00 -18.97 1.53
C LEU A 213 -17.73 -20.37 1.00
N GLY A 214 -18.79 -21.09 0.60
CA GLY A 214 -18.70 -22.45 0.06
C GLY A 214 -18.34 -22.48 -1.44
N TYR A 215 -18.33 -21.34 -2.14
CA TYR A 215 -18.02 -21.30 -3.57
C TYR A 215 -16.55 -21.59 -3.84
N ASP A 216 -16.27 -22.31 -4.93
CA ASP A 216 -14.90 -22.51 -5.41
C ASP A 216 -14.23 -21.16 -5.70
N SER A 217 -12.93 -21.05 -5.46
CA SER A 217 -12.17 -19.83 -5.65
C SER A 217 -12.28 -19.22 -7.05
N SER A 218 -12.51 -20.07 -8.09
CA SER A 218 -12.73 -19.60 -9.45
C SER A 218 -14.06 -18.87 -9.63
N ASP A 219 -15.08 -19.24 -8.87
CA ASP A 219 -16.46 -18.72 -8.94
C ASP A 219 -16.83 -17.88 -7.73
N SER A 220 -15.94 -17.76 -6.73
CA SER A 220 -16.20 -17.00 -5.53
C SER A 220 -16.61 -15.56 -5.83
N VAL A 221 -17.82 -15.22 -5.41
CA VAL A 221 -18.37 -13.86 -5.48
C VAL A 221 -17.69 -12.93 -4.48
N LEU A 222 -17.13 -13.47 -3.37
CA LEU A 222 -16.45 -12.70 -2.35
C LEU A 222 -15.03 -12.28 -2.73
N LEU A 223 -14.44 -12.92 -3.77
CA LEU A 223 -13.07 -12.62 -4.19
C LEU A 223 -12.98 -11.28 -4.89
N ASN A 224 -12.28 -10.31 -4.28
CA ASN A 224 -11.94 -9.07 -4.95
C ASN A 224 -10.84 -9.30 -6.00
N ARG A 225 -11.23 -9.54 -7.24
CA ARG A 225 -10.30 -9.83 -8.33
C ARG A 225 -9.40 -8.66 -8.70
N ALA A 226 -9.74 -7.44 -8.30
CA ALA A 226 -8.90 -6.28 -8.52
C ALA A 226 -7.61 -6.33 -7.69
N THR A 227 -7.70 -6.82 -6.45
CA THR A 227 -6.59 -6.83 -5.48
C THR A 227 -6.08 -8.24 -5.19
N GLN A 228 -6.96 -9.25 -5.20
CA GLN A 228 -6.65 -10.64 -4.83
C GLN A 228 -6.51 -11.57 -6.03
N GLY A 229 -7.12 -11.25 -7.19
CA GLY A 229 -6.96 -12.03 -8.41
C GLY A 229 -5.55 -11.93 -8.96
N LEU A 230 -4.92 -13.07 -9.26
CA LEU A 230 -3.57 -13.13 -9.83
C LEU A 230 -3.64 -13.62 -11.29
N TYR A 231 -3.06 -12.83 -12.19
CA TYR A 231 -3.09 -13.06 -13.63
C TYR A 231 -1.68 -12.95 -14.23
N SER A 232 -1.43 -13.66 -15.33
CA SER A 232 -0.21 -13.43 -16.11
C SER A 232 -0.24 -12.02 -16.68
N PRO A 233 0.77 -11.16 -16.40
CA PRO A 233 0.78 -9.77 -16.84
C PRO A 233 0.83 -9.62 -18.37
N GLY A 234 1.39 -10.60 -19.07
CA GLY A 234 1.57 -10.52 -20.51
C GLY A 234 2.46 -9.34 -20.91
N SER A 235 2.12 -8.70 -22.03
CA SER A 235 2.95 -7.62 -22.60
C SER A 235 3.11 -6.38 -21.72
N THR A 236 2.31 -6.20 -20.68
CA THR A 236 2.53 -5.11 -19.73
C THR A 236 3.84 -5.28 -18.93
N PHE A 237 4.25 -6.54 -18.72
CA PHE A 237 5.51 -6.86 -18.04
C PHE A 237 6.77 -6.47 -18.81
N LYS A 238 6.66 -6.34 -20.15
CA LYS A 238 7.78 -5.92 -21.02
C LYS A 238 8.38 -4.57 -20.61
N VAL A 239 7.64 -3.74 -19.89
CA VAL A 239 8.14 -2.50 -19.28
C VAL A 239 9.29 -2.80 -18.33
N LEU A 240 9.12 -3.76 -17.42
CA LEU A 240 10.16 -4.14 -16.45
C LEU A 240 11.35 -4.82 -17.14
N THR A 241 11.07 -5.68 -18.14
CA THR A 241 12.12 -6.33 -18.94
C THR A 241 12.95 -5.28 -19.70
N ALA A 242 12.30 -4.31 -20.33
CA ALA A 242 12.99 -3.20 -21.01
C ALA A 242 13.79 -2.33 -20.05
N LEU A 243 13.21 -2.00 -18.90
CA LEU A 243 13.84 -1.16 -17.88
C LEU A 243 15.14 -1.80 -17.37
N GLU A 244 15.12 -3.10 -17.02
CA GLU A 244 16.32 -3.78 -16.58
C GLU A 244 17.35 -3.87 -17.69
N TYR A 245 16.92 -4.12 -18.94
CA TYR A 245 17.83 -4.16 -20.09
C TYR A 245 18.55 -2.83 -20.29
N VAL A 246 17.84 -1.71 -20.25
CA VAL A 246 18.42 -0.37 -20.36
C VAL A 246 19.38 -0.06 -19.19
N ARG A 247 19.09 -0.56 -17.98
CA ARG A 247 19.97 -0.39 -16.81
C ARG A 247 21.26 -1.20 -16.92
N GLU A 248 21.20 -2.40 -17.48
CA GLU A 248 22.36 -3.28 -17.61
C GLU A 248 23.22 -2.97 -18.84
N TYR A 249 22.62 -2.49 -19.92
CA TYR A 249 23.26 -2.27 -21.22
C TYR A 249 23.24 -0.81 -21.62
N PRO A 250 24.30 -0.01 -21.32
CA PRO A 250 24.36 1.41 -21.71
C PRO A 250 24.27 1.64 -23.22
N ASP A 251 24.61 0.64 -24.01
CA ASP A 251 24.56 0.62 -25.47
C ASP A 251 23.27 0.01 -26.03
N TYR A 252 22.19 -0.04 -25.25
CA TYR A 252 20.89 -0.61 -25.61
C TYR A 252 20.34 -0.08 -26.93
N GLU A 253 20.74 1.11 -27.36
CA GLU A 253 20.35 1.70 -28.66
C GLU A 253 20.88 0.90 -29.86
N ASN A 254 21.96 0.14 -29.67
CA ASN A 254 22.55 -0.72 -30.69
C ASN A 254 21.88 -2.10 -30.75
N TYR A 255 20.85 -2.36 -29.92
CA TYR A 255 20.12 -3.61 -29.96
C TYR A 255 19.40 -3.75 -31.31
N SER A 256 19.52 -4.91 -31.93
CA SER A 256 18.76 -5.26 -33.13
C SER A 256 18.31 -6.71 -33.13
N PHE A 257 17.15 -6.97 -33.72
CA PHE A 257 16.55 -8.27 -33.84
C PHE A 257 15.69 -8.35 -35.11
N ASP A 258 15.90 -9.34 -35.95
CA ASP A 258 15.08 -9.57 -37.14
C ASP A 258 13.95 -10.55 -36.81
N CYS A 259 12.74 -10.00 -36.61
CA CYS A 259 11.55 -10.76 -36.24
C CYS A 259 10.91 -11.42 -37.48
N THR A 260 10.96 -12.73 -37.53
CA THR A 260 10.32 -13.57 -38.55
C THR A 260 9.00 -14.19 -38.09
N GLY A 261 8.37 -13.62 -37.04
CA GLY A 261 7.13 -14.13 -36.46
C GLY A 261 7.32 -14.99 -35.20
N SER A 262 8.55 -15.34 -34.86
CA SER A 262 8.91 -16.05 -33.61
C SER A 262 10.37 -15.84 -33.28
N ALA A 263 10.78 -16.22 -32.06
CA ALA A 263 12.16 -16.30 -31.65
C ALA A 263 12.48 -17.62 -30.98
N TYR A 264 13.68 -18.10 -31.22
CA TYR A 264 14.24 -19.27 -30.57
C TYR A 264 15.56 -18.91 -29.91
N VAL A 265 15.74 -19.34 -28.67
CA VAL A 265 17.00 -19.26 -27.96
C VAL A 265 17.47 -20.68 -27.67
N ASN A 266 18.78 -20.94 -27.86
CA ASN A 266 19.32 -22.27 -27.69
C ASN A 266 19.08 -22.80 -26.25
N GLY A 267 18.52 -24.02 -26.15
CA GLY A 267 18.11 -24.61 -24.88
C GLY A 267 16.72 -24.21 -24.39
N GLY A 268 16.03 -23.30 -25.10
CA GLY A 268 14.68 -22.85 -24.79
C GLY A 268 13.61 -23.38 -25.74
N THR A 269 12.48 -22.70 -25.73
CA THR A 269 11.34 -22.96 -26.63
C THR A 269 11.22 -21.89 -27.70
N THR A 270 10.49 -22.20 -28.78
CA THR A 270 10.13 -21.21 -29.78
C THR A 270 8.99 -20.34 -29.22
N ILE A 271 9.24 -19.05 -29.06
CA ILE A 271 8.25 -18.06 -28.59
C ILE A 271 7.65 -17.36 -29.82
N PRO A 272 6.39 -17.59 -30.19
CA PRO A 272 5.75 -16.92 -31.31
C PRO A 272 5.33 -15.49 -30.92
N CYS A 273 5.34 -14.61 -31.90
CA CYS A 273 4.62 -13.34 -31.80
C CYS A 273 3.11 -13.56 -31.89
N TYR A 274 2.31 -12.61 -31.42
CA TYR A 274 0.85 -12.71 -31.44
C TYR A 274 0.35 -12.97 -32.86
N ASN A 275 -0.44 -14.01 -33.04
CA ASN A 275 -0.92 -14.49 -34.33
C ASN A 275 0.18 -14.74 -35.39
N GLY A 276 1.43 -15.02 -34.99
CA GLY A 276 2.54 -15.22 -35.91
C GLY A 276 3.00 -13.96 -36.65
N SER A 277 2.68 -12.78 -36.13
CA SER A 277 3.01 -11.51 -36.79
C SER A 277 4.51 -11.34 -37.00
N VAL A 278 4.92 -11.08 -38.23
CA VAL A 278 6.29 -10.80 -38.65
C VAL A 278 6.54 -9.28 -38.55
N HIS A 279 7.42 -8.85 -37.66
CA HIS A 279 7.69 -7.44 -37.44
C HIS A 279 8.92 -6.91 -38.22
N GLY A 280 9.72 -7.81 -38.87
CA GLY A 280 10.94 -7.44 -39.56
C GLY A 280 12.02 -6.94 -38.60
N HIS A 281 12.84 -6.00 -39.09
CA HIS A 281 13.92 -5.43 -38.32
C HIS A 281 13.40 -4.59 -37.13
N GLN A 282 13.85 -4.91 -35.92
CA GLN A 282 13.45 -4.27 -34.67
C GLN A 282 14.67 -3.81 -33.89
N ASP A 283 14.71 -2.55 -33.50
CA ASP A 283 15.48 -2.08 -32.36
C ASP A 283 14.67 -2.25 -31.06
N LEU A 284 15.19 -1.84 -29.92
CA LEU A 284 14.47 -1.93 -28.63
C LEU A 284 13.17 -1.13 -28.65
N LYS A 285 13.19 0.09 -29.22
CA LYS A 285 12.03 1.00 -29.26
C LYS A 285 10.91 0.45 -30.16
N LEU A 286 11.26 0.00 -31.34
CA LEU A 286 10.31 -0.62 -32.27
C LEU A 286 9.79 -1.96 -31.71
N GLY A 287 10.65 -2.77 -31.09
CA GLY A 287 10.26 -4.00 -30.41
C GLY A 287 9.26 -3.77 -29.28
N PHE A 288 9.43 -2.68 -28.53
CA PHE A 288 8.49 -2.27 -27.51
C PHE A 288 7.18 -1.76 -28.11
N ALA A 289 7.24 -0.86 -29.08
CA ALA A 289 6.07 -0.30 -29.75
C ALA A 289 5.21 -1.38 -30.44
N ASN A 290 5.85 -2.36 -31.08
CA ASN A 290 5.18 -3.48 -31.75
C ASN A 290 4.85 -4.64 -30.79
N SER A 291 5.19 -4.51 -29.52
CA SER A 291 5.04 -5.58 -28.52
C SER A 291 5.64 -6.93 -28.99
N CYS A 292 6.81 -6.89 -29.64
CA CYS A 292 7.43 -8.05 -30.28
C CYS A 292 7.90 -9.07 -29.22
N ASN A 293 7.29 -10.26 -29.21
CA ASN A 293 7.69 -11.32 -28.29
C ASN A 293 9.11 -11.82 -28.57
N GLY A 294 9.54 -11.82 -29.83
CA GLY A 294 10.90 -12.19 -30.22
C GLY A 294 11.96 -11.30 -29.58
N VAL A 295 11.76 -9.98 -29.60
CA VAL A 295 12.64 -9.02 -28.93
C VAL A 295 12.70 -9.29 -27.42
N PHE A 296 11.57 -9.38 -26.76
CA PHE A 296 11.53 -9.45 -25.30
C PHE A 296 11.92 -10.82 -24.71
N SER A 297 11.66 -11.91 -25.42
CA SER A 297 12.17 -13.23 -25.03
C SER A 297 13.69 -13.33 -25.14
N THR A 298 14.29 -12.70 -26.18
CA THR A 298 15.75 -12.66 -26.33
C THR A 298 16.43 -11.69 -25.39
N ILE A 299 15.80 -10.55 -25.08
CA ILE A 299 16.27 -9.60 -24.06
C ILE A 299 16.24 -10.26 -22.68
N GLY A 300 15.12 -10.88 -22.30
CA GLY A 300 15.00 -11.56 -21.02
C GLY A 300 16.13 -12.56 -20.75
N PHE A 301 16.52 -13.31 -21.78
CA PHE A 301 17.64 -14.26 -21.68
C PHE A 301 19.02 -13.61 -21.48
N ARG A 302 19.18 -12.34 -21.85
CA ARG A 302 20.44 -11.60 -21.66
C ARG A 302 20.59 -10.99 -20.27
N LEU A 303 19.50 -10.81 -19.52
CA LEU A 303 19.50 -10.13 -18.23
C LEU A 303 20.21 -10.93 -17.15
N ASN A 304 20.83 -10.24 -16.23
CA ASN A 304 21.28 -10.83 -14.97
C ASN A 304 20.04 -11.10 -14.10
N LEU A 305 19.76 -12.38 -13.83
CA LEU A 305 18.52 -12.78 -13.15
C LEU A 305 18.41 -12.26 -11.71
N SER A 306 19.55 -12.12 -10.98
CA SER A 306 19.54 -11.55 -9.65
C SER A 306 19.18 -10.07 -9.66
N LYS A 307 19.66 -9.27 -10.61
CA LYS A 307 19.30 -7.87 -10.76
C LYS A 307 17.87 -7.70 -11.24
N TYR A 308 17.44 -8.56 -12.17
CA TYR A 308 16.07 -8.55 -12.68
C TYR A 308 15.06 -8.88 -11.56
N ARG A 309 15.38 -9.88 -10.70
CA ARG A 309 14.61 -10.15 -9.50
C ARG A 309 14.58 -8.93 -8.57
N GLN A 310 15.73 -8.32 -8.29
CA GLN A 310 15.81 -7.15 -7.42
C GLN A 310 14.95 -5.99 -7.96
N LEU A 311 15.01 -5.72 -9.29
CA LEU A 311 14.14 -4.74 -9.91
C LEU A 311 12.66 -5.07 -9.67
N CYS A 312 12.23 -6.31 -9.93
CA CYS A 312 10.84 -6.70 -9.72
C CYS A 312 10.42 -6.56 -8.25
N GLU A 313 11.31 -6.88 -7.31
CA GLU A 313 11.06 -6.70 -5.87
C GLU A 313 11.04 -5.23 -5.44
N ASP A 314 11.80 -4.36 -6.11
CA ASP A 314 11.71 -2.90 -5.93
C ASP A 314 10.35 -2.37 -6.43
N PHE A 315 9.73 -3.06 -7.40
CA PHE A 315 8.38 -2.82 -7.89
C PHE A 315 7.32 -3.67 -7.17
N TYR A 316 7.59 -4.11 -5.94
CA TYR A 316 6.69 -4.84 -5.04
C TYR A 316 6.29 -6.25 -5.46
N TYR A 317 6.91 -6.88 -6.47
CA TYR A 317 6.78 -8.33 -6.64
C TYR A 317 7.34 -9.06 -5.41
N ASN A 318 6.74 -10.19 -5.06
CA ASN A 318 7.09 -11.00 -3.88
C ASN A 318 6.95 -10.26 -2.54
N LYS A 319 6.23 -9.13 -2.51
CA LYS A 319 5.98 -8.32 -1.32
C LYS A 319 4.49 -8.00 -1.20
N ASN A 320 4.03 -7.79 0.03
CA ASN A 320 2.67 -7.30 0.25
C ASN A 320 2.53 -5.86 -0.27
N LEU A 321 1.39 -5.58 -0.90
CA LEU A 321 0.98 -4.21 -1.21
C LEU A 321 0.31 -3.63 0.03
N ASP A 322 0.86 -2.54 0.56
CA ASP A 322 0.26 -1.82 1.67
C ASP A 322 -0.75 -0.79 1.12
N ILE A 323 -1.90 -1.32 0.65
CA ILE A 323 -3.00 -0.53 0.07
C ILE A 323 -4.22 -0.45 1.00
N GLY A 324 -4.07 -0.91 2.23
CA GLY A 324 -5.11 -0.88 3.26
C GLY A 324 -6.16 -2.00 3.13
N ILE A 325 -6.52 -2.45 1.93
CA ILE A 325 -7.45 -3.56 1.70
C ILE A 325 -6.70 -4.85 1.40
N GLU A 326 -7.37 -5.99 1.60
CA GLU A 326 -6.77 -7.31 1.34
C GLU A 326 -6.27 -7.43 -0.10
N SER A 327 -5.03 -7.90 -0.26
CA SER A 327 -4.38 -8.08 -1.55
C SER A 327 -3.54 -9.36 -1.59
N SER A 328 -3.48 -9.99 -2.76
CA SER A 328 -2.58 -11.12 -2.99
C SER A 328 -1.19 -10.64 -3.40
N VAL A 329 -0.17 -11.37 -2.96
CA VAL A 329 1.22 -11.10 -3.32
C VAL A 329 1.46 -11.49 -4.77
N SER A 330 1.82 -10.54 -5.61
CA SER A 330 2.26 -10.80 -6.99
C SER A 330 3.59 -11.52 -7.01
N SER A 331 3.79 -12.47 -7.92
CA SER A 331 4.94 -13.36 -7.91
C SER A 331 5.88 -13.13 -9.09
N PHE A 332 7.18 -13.08 -8.79
CA PHE A 332 8.28 -13.20 -9.74
C PHE A 332 9.19 -14.35 -9.30
N THR A 333 9.30 -15.38 -10.13
CA THR A 333 9.89 -16.67 -9.73
C THR A 333 11.31 -16.90 -10.23
N LEU A 334 11.78 -16.15 -11.25
CA LEU A 334 13.11 -16.39 -11.81
C LEU A 334 14.22 -16.28 -10.77
N ASP A 335 15.16 -17.21 -10.86
CA ASP A 335 16.41 -17.23 -10.13
C ASP A 335 17.57 -17.74 -11.01
N GLU A 336 18.77 -17.87 -10.44
CA GLU A 336 19.97 -18.30 -11.16
C GLU A 336 19.89 -19.75 -11.69
N ASN A 337 18.93 -20.55 -11.20
CA ASN A 337 18.70 -21.94 -11.63
C ASN A 337 17.56 -22.07 -12.64
N SER A 338 16.92 -20.97 -12.99
CA SER A 338 15.77 -20.97 -13.90
C SER A 338 16.16 -21.44 -15.31
N GLY A 339 15.30 -22.27 -15.90
CA GLY A 339 15.51 -22.79 -17.25
C GLY A 339 15.32 -21.73 -18.34
N VAL A 340 15.96 -21.93 -19.49
CA VAL A 340 15.91 -20.98 -20.62
C VAL A 340 14.49 -20.64 -21.05
N SER A 341 13.61 -21.64 -21.13
CA SER A 341 12.20 -21.43 -21.51
C SER A 341 11.46 -20.55 -20.52
N GLU A 342 11.67 -20.77 -19.21
CA GLU A 342 11.05 -19.96 -18.15
C GLU A 342 11.52 -18.51 -18.20
N ILE A 343 12.80 -18.28 -18.48
CA ILE A 343 13.35 -16.93 -18.66
C ILE A 343 12.73 -16.24 -19.87
N GLN A 344 12.62 -16.95 -21.02
CA GLN A 344 12.00 -16.41 -22.22
C GLN A 344 10.53 -16.04 -22.03
N GLU A 345 9.76 -16.94 -21.39
CA GLU A 345 8.34 -16.71 -21.08
C GLU A 345 8.16 -15.53 -20.11
N THR A 346 8.96 -15.47 -19.06
CA THR A 346 8.92 -14.35 -18.09
C THR A 346 9.27 -13.02 -18.76
N GLY A 347 10.24 -12.99 -19.69
CA GLY A 347 10.61 -11.78 -20.42
C GLY A 347 9.44 -11.14 -21.20
N ILE A 348 8.42 -11.93 -21.55
CA ILE A 348 7.18 -11.48 -22.20
C ILE A 348 5.97 -11.46 -21.26
N GLY A 349 6.19 -11.64 -19.95
CA GLY A 349 5.14 -11.62 -18.92
C GLY A 349 4.23 -12.85 -18.91
N GLN A 350 4.76 -14.00 -19.31
CA GLN A 350 4.10 -15.29 -19.28
C GLN A 350 4.77 -16.23 -18.24
N GLY A 351 4.42 -17.49 -18.26
CA GLY A 351 4.96 -18.49 -17.35
C GLY A 351 4.39 -18.35 -15.92
N LYS A 352 5.27 -18.38 -14.92
CA LYS A 352 4.88 -18.37 -13.50
C LYS A 352 4.76 -16.96 -12.88
N THR A 353 5.08 -15.92 -13.63
CA THR A 353 4.94 -14.54 -13.17
C THR A 353 3.47 -14.16 -13.14
N MET A 354 3.00 -13.73 -11.96
CA MET A 354 1.61 -13.39 -11.71
C MET A 354 1.49 -12.01 -11.06
N VAL A 355 0.47 -11.26 -11.43
CA VAL A 355 0.22 -9.90 -10.92
C VAL A 355 -1.26 -9.67 -10.71
N SER A 356 -1.63 -8.91 -9.65
CA SER A 356 -3.00 -8.43 -9.51
C SER A 356 -3.25 -7.19 -10.40
N PRO A 357 -4.49 -6.95 -10.85
CA PRO A 357 -4.83 -5.75 -11.63
C PRO A 357 -4.43 -4.45 -10.92
N MET A 358 -4.64 -4.36 -9.61
CA MET A 358 -4.22 -3.22 -8.80
C MET A 358 -2.70 -3.02 -8.85
N HIS A 359 -1.93 -4.08 -8.61
CA HIS A 359 -0.47 -3.99 -8.66
C HIS A 359 0.04 -3.62 -10.06
N ASN A 360 -0.54 -4.22 -11.11
CA ASN A 360 -0.18 -3.88 -12.48
C ASN A 360 -0.45 -2.41 -12.83
N LEU A 361 -1.53 -1.84 -12.30
CA LEU A 361 -1.83 -0.41 -12.41
C LEU A 361 -0.81 0.45 -11.64
N MET A 362 -0.44 0.05 -10.41
CA MET A 362 0.56 0.75 -9.61
C MET A 362 1.94 0.79 -10.28
N ILE A 363 2.34 -0.27 -10.99
CA ILE A 363 3.57 -0.27 -11.78
C ILE A 363 3.55 0.86 -12.81
N CYS A 364 2.40 1.13 -13.43
CA CYS A 364 2.25 2.22 -14.40
C CYS A 364 2.43 3.61 -13.76
N LEU A 365 2.08 3.80 -12.48
CA LEU A 365 2.25 5.08 -11.79
C LEU A 365 3.72 5.47 -11.61
N LEU A 366 4.62 4.49 -11.49
CA LEU A 366 6.02 4.75 -11.20
C LEU A 366 6.75 5.54 -12.30
N TYR A 367 6.22 5.58 -13.51
CA TYR A 367 6.76 6.42 -14.60
C TYR A 367 5.80 7.50 -15.08
N THR A 368 4.58 7.56 -14.55
CA THR A 368 3.61 8.64 -14.84
C THR A 368 3.52 9.66 -13.72
N SER A 369 3.88 9.28 -12.49
CA SER A 369 3.96 10.19 -11.34
C SER A 369 5.25 11.01 -11.40
N PRO A 370 5.22 12.33 -11.14
CA PRO A 370 6.44 13.12 -11.04
C PRO A 370 7.33 12.54 -9.92
N SER A 371 8.54 12.14 -10.29
CA SER A 371 9.52 11.60 -9.34
C SER A 371 9.76 12.59 -8.19
N PRO A 372 9.98 12.13 -6.94
CA PRO A 372 10.43 13.00 -5.85
C PRO A 372 11.70 13.80 -6.19
N ARG A 373 12.48 13.38 -7.21
CA ARG A 373 13.61 14.14 -7.75
C ARG A 373 13.17 15.31 -8.62
N ASP A 374 12.05 15.18 -9.31
CA ASP A 374 11.52 16.24 -10.20
C ASP A 374 10.79 17.32 -9.38
N MET A 375 10.16 16.94 -8.26
CA MET A 375 9.54 17.87 -7.30
C MET A 375 10.57 18.73 -6.54
N ARG A 376 11.86 18.34 -6.50
CA ARG A 376 12.93 19.14 -5.89
C ARG A 376 13.55 20.16 -6.82
N ARG A 377 13.15 20.19 -8.09
CA ARG A 377 13.66 21.12 -9.13
C ARG A 377 12.65 22.19 -9.54
N SER A 378 11.43 22.13 -9.02
CA SER A 378 10.41 23.18 -9.09
C SER A 378 10.32 23.91 -7.74
#